data_e80999d83dfcdb0c206adf3dad56c706
#
_entry.id   e80999d83dfcdb0c206adf3dad56c706
#
_cell.length_a   1.000
_cell.length_b   1.000
_cell.length_c   1.000
_cell.angle_alpha   90.00
_cell.angle_beta   90.00
_cell.angle_gamma   90.00
#
_symmetry.space_group_name_H-M   'P 1'
#
loop_
_entity.id
_entity.type
_entity.pdbx_description
1 polymer ?
#
loop_
_entity_poly.entity_id
_entity_poly.type
_entity_poly.pdbx_seq_one_letter_code
_entity_poly.pdbx_strand_id
1 'polypeptide(L)'
;LEQHKATIKPTNLWSIPLMGAAGAVSAYCSWQLDHASSQMLLTWLLPFLWLMCTSRSQAVAVAASYYFVAWFDMSIAAHRITGWPQTLGFSVLTLYVCMVALIWAVAWTGPLVPRCIRFIVLLAVTNMPPLAAFSAPSQLLSAGWLFPNLGLYGLIFCIVSWPCIALIFLTNNKKIKTASIVVAVLLVATSITANVAWEHGQNAGNLVVKNLDTQLPRYPTSKS
;
A
#
# COMPACT_ATOMS: atom_id res chain seq x y z
N LEU A 1 -39.26 17.48 -5.03
CA LEU A 1 -38.19 16.92 -4.17
C LEU A 1 -38.51 15.43 -3.96
N GLU A 2 -38.30 14.62 -4.99
CA GLU A 2 -38.36 13.15 -4.87
C GLU A 2 -37.09 12.67 -4.19
N GLN A 3 -37.23 12.27 -2.92
CA GLN A 3 -36.19 11.54 -2.20
C GLN A 3 -35.96 10.20 -2.91
N HIS A 4 -34.89 10.08 -3.65
CA HIS A 4 -34.33 8.81 -4.09
C HIS A 4 -34.05 7.96 -2.83
N LYS A 5 -35.02 7.16 -2.42
CA LYS A 5 -34.79 6.04 -1.48
C LYS A 5 -33.77 5.13 -2.13
N ALA A 6 -32.51 5.31 -1.77
CA ALA A 6 -31.46 4.37 -2.10
C ALA A 6 -31.85 3.02 -1.46
N THR A 7 -32.35 2.11 -2.26
CA THR A 7 -32.61 0.73 -1.87
C THR A 7 -31.26 0.13 -1.49
N ILE A 8 -31.00 0.03 -0.19
CA ILE A 8 -29.84 -0.68 0.35
C ILE A 8 -30.02 -2.14 -0.04
N LYS A 9 -29.32 -2.57 -1.11
CA LYS A 9 -29.25 -4.00 -1.44
C LYS A 9 -28.70 -4.73 -0.21
N PRO A 10 -29.36 -5.82 0.25
CA PRO A 10 -28.86 -6.60 1.36
C PRO A 10 -27.43 -7.05 1.02
N THR A 11 -26.46 -6.63 1.83
CA THR A 11 -25.08 -7.10 1.70
C THR A 11 -25.10 -8.60 1.93
N ASN A 12 -24.66 -9.35 0.93
CA ASN A 12 -24.48 -10.79 1.09
C ASN A 12 -23.52 -11.01 2.26
N LEU A 13 -23.97 -11.62 3.35
CA LEU A 13 -23.16 -11.81 4.57
C LEU A 13 -21.82 -12.49 4.29
N TRP A 14 -21.75 -13.33 3.28
CA TRP A 14 -20.51 -13.98 2.83
C TRP A 14 -19.50 -13.02 2.21
N SER A 15 -19.91 -11.83 1.78
CA SER A 15 -18.99 -10.86 1.18
C SER A 15 -18.03 -10.24 2.19
N ILE A 16 -18.38 -10.21 3.48
CA ILE A 16 -17.50 -9.65 4.55
C ILE A 16 -16.31 -10.58 4.81
N PRO A 17 -16.49 -11.89 5.12
CA PRO A 17 -15.36 -12.80 5.31
C PRO A 17 -14.51 -12.97 4.05
N LEU A 18 -15.12 -12.93 2.86
CA LEU A 18 -14.38 -13.00 1.61
C LEU A 18 -13.44 -11.80 1.43
N MET A 19 -13.92 -10.59 1.71
CA MET A 19 -13.11 -9.39 1.66
C MET A 19 -12.02 -9.39 2.74
N GLY A 20 -12.33 -9.88 3.94
CA GLY A 20 -11.32 -10.09 4.98
C GLY A 20 -10.24 -11.08 4.55
N ALA A 21 -10.62 -12.20 3.97
CA ALA A 21 -9.67 -13.18 3.43
C ALA A 21 -8.78 -12.57 2.33
N ALA A 22 -9.35 -11.77 1.42
CA ALA A 22 -8.58 -11.08 0.39
C ALA A 22 -7.56 -10.10 1.00
N GLY A 23 -7.94 -9.37 2.05
CA GLY A 23 -7.03 -8.50 2.81
C GLY A 23 -5.89 -9.30 3.47
N ALA A 24 -6.20 -10.40 4.13
CA ALA A 24 -5.21 -11.28 4.76
C ALA A 24 -4.23 -11.89 3.75
N VAL A 25 -4.73 -12.41 2.63
CA VAL A 25 -3.90 -12.96 1.55
C VAL A 25 -2.99 -11.89 0.95
N SER A 26 -3.53 -10.69 0.70
CA SER A 26 -2.74 -9.55 0.21
C SER A 26 -1.59 -9.21 1.16
N ALA A 27 -1.84 -9.16 2.47
CA ALA A 27 -0.81 -8.91 3.47
C ALA A 27 0.21 -10.05 3.55
N TYR A 28 -0.24 -11.30 3.56
CA TYR A 28 0.63 -12.46 3.58
C TYR A 28 1.59 -12.46 2.40
N CYS A 29 1.07 -12.26 1.20
CA CYS A 29 1.90 -12.17 -0.01
C CYS A 29 2.86 -10.99 -0.01
N SER A 30 2.50 -9.87 0.64
CA SER A 30 3.33 -8.67 0.68
C SER A 30 4.42 -8.69 1.75
N TRP A 31 4.19 -9.37 2.87
CA TRP A 31 5.02 -9.22 4.07
C TRP A 31 5.59 -10.51 4.64
N GLN A 32 4.96 -11.65 4.37
CA GLN A 32 5.31 -12.93 5.00
C GLN A 32 6.08 -13.89 4.08
N LEU A 33 6.11 -13.64 2.78
CA LEU A 33 6.89 -14.45 1.87
C LEU A 33 8.32 -13.91 1.78
N ASP A 34 9.33 -14.75 2.02
CA ASP A 34 10.76 -14.40 2.09
C ASP A 34 11.40 -14.05 0.74
N HIS A 35 10.69 -13.39 -0.16
CA HIS A 35 11.22 -13.18 -1.51
C HIS A 35 11.18 -11.73 -1.95
N ALA A 36 12.17 -11.40 -2.74
CA ALA A 36 12.40 -10.24 -3.59
C ALA A 36 11.54 -8.98 -3.37
N SER A 37 12.20 -7.87 -3.45
CA SER A 37 11.68 -6.50 -3.46
C SER A 37 10.40 -6.29 -4.30
N SER A 38 10.12 -7.14 -5.30
CA SER A 38 8.89 -7.12 -6.11
C SER A 38 7.59 -7.39 -5.32
N GLN A 39 7.67 -8.03 -4.14
CA GLN A 39 6.49 -8.25 -3.29
C GLN A 39 5.94 -6.95 -2.71
N MET A 40 6.77 -5.93 -2.57
CA MET A 40 6.33 -4.59 -2.19
C MET A 40 5.27 -4.02 -3.14
N LEU A 41 5.22 -4.48 -4.40
CA LEU A 41 4.14 -4.13 -5.33
C LEU A 41 2.78 -4.65 -4.87
N LEU A 42 2.75 -5.78 -4.15
CA LEU A 42 1.50 -6.37 -3.68
C LEU A 42 0.85 -5.55 -2.55
N THR A 43 1.62 -4.69 -1.87
CA THR A 43 1.06 -3.71 -0.91
C THR A 43 0.04 -2.79 -1.58
N TRP A 44 0.12 -2.65 -2.91
CA TRP A 44 -0.79 -1.89 -3.74
C TRP A 44 -2.21 -2.45 -3.78
N LEU A 45 -2.38 -3.75 -3.45
CA LEU A 45 -3.70 -4.42 -3.47
C LEU A 45 -4.63 -3.94 -2.36
N LEU A 46 -4.12 -3.63 -1.15
CA LEU A 46 -4.99 -3.20 -0.04
C LEU A 46 -5.82 -1.97 -0.38
N PRO A 47 -5.23 -0.85 -0.85
CA PRO A 47 -5.99 0.32 -1.27
C PRO A 47 -7.06 0.00 -2.32
N PHE A 48 -6.72 -0.85 -3.29
CA PHE A 48 -7.66 -1.25 -4.33
C PHE A 48 -8.83 -2.05 -3.77
N LEU A 49 -8.56 -3.07 -2.94
CA LEU A 49 -9.60 -3.86 -2.26
C LEU A 49 -10.52 -2.96 -1.43
N TRP A 50 -9.95 -2.01 -0.70
CA TRP A 50 -10.73 -1.09 0.12
C TRP A 50 -11.63 -0.18 -0.73
N LEU A 51 -11.14 0.34 -1.85
CA LEU A 51 -11.94 1.14 -2.79
C LEU A 51 -13.07 0.33 -3.43
N MET A 52 -12.89 -0.98 -3.61
CA MET A 52 -13.93 -1.89 -4.10
C MET A 52 -15.00 -2.24 -3.06
N CYS A 53 -14.78 -2.00 -1.77
CA CYS A 53 -15.75 -2.32 -0.74
C CYS A 53 -17.10 -1.65 -0.98
N THR A 54 -18.18 -2.41 -0.86
CA THR A 54 -19.55 -1.92 -1.02
C THR A 54 -20.20 -1.51 0.30
N SER A 55 -19.58 -1.89 1.43
CA SER A 55 -20.05 -1.55 2.77
C SER A 55 -18.89 -1.18 3.69
N ARG A 56 -19.21 -0.43 4.76
CA ARG A 56 -18.25 -0.08 5.80
C ARG A 56 -17.71 -1.32 6.52
N SER A 57 -18.53 -2.34 6.72
CA SER A 57 -18.11 -3.60 7.35
C SER A 57 -17.08 -4.35 6.51
N GLN A 58 -17.20 -4.35 5.19
CA GLN A 58 -16.17 -4.90 4.30
C GLN A 58 -14.87 -4.11 4.39
N ALA A 59 -14.95 -2.78 4.44
CA ALA A 59 -13.76 -1.92 4.57
C ALA A 59 -13.02 -2.19 5.89
N VAL A 60 -13.75 -2.39 6.99
CA VAL A 60 -13.18 -2.82 8.28
C VAL A 60 -12.52 -4.19 8.15
N ALA A 61 -13.23 -5.17 7.57
CA ALA A 61 -12.72 -6.54 7.46
C ALA A 61 -11.43 -6.60 6.64
N VAL A 62 -11.36 -5.89 5.51
CA VAL A 62 -10.15 -5.81 4.66
C VAL A 62 -8.99 -5.18 5.44
N ALA A 63 -9.21 -4.02 6.06
CA ALA A 63 -8.16 -3.31 6.77
C ALA A 63 -7.68 -4.11 8.01
N ALA A 64 -8.62 -4.59 8.83
CA ALA A 64 -8.28 -5.34 10.04
C ALA A 64 -7.48 -6.61 9.72
N SER A 65 -7.92 -7.41 8.75
CA SER A 65 -7.23 -8.65 8.38
C SER A 65 -5.85 -8.38 7.74
N TYR A 66 -5.74 -7.35 6.90
CA TYR A 66 -4.46 -6.95 6.31
C TYR A 66 -3.46 -6.55 7.40
N TYR A 67 -3.81 -5.60 8.26
CA TYR A 67 -2.88 -5.12 9.28
C TYR A 67 -2.58 -6.17 10.35
N PHE A 68 -3.53 -7.05 10.68
CA PHE A 68 -3.29 -8.16 11.59
C PHE A 68 -2.21 -9.09 11.05
N VAL A 69 -2.30 -9.51 9.79
CA VAL A 69 -1.30 -10.40 9.16
C VAL A 69 0.03 -9.67 8.96
N ALA A 70 0.00 -8.42 8.47
CA ALA A 70 1.22 -7.66 8.20
C ALA A 70 2.07 -7.39 9.45
N TRP A 71 1.43 -7.26 10.63
CA TRP A 71 2.10 -6.99 11.90
C TRP A 71 2.27 -8.23 12.79
N PHE A 72 1.85 -9.39 12.33
CA PHE A 72 1.85 -10.61 13.15
C PHE A 72 3.23 -10.92 13.72
N ASP A 73 4.27 -10.88 12.90
CA ASP A 73 5.64 -11.19 13.34
C ASP A 73 6.21 -10.15 14.30
N MET A 74 5.74 -8.90 14.23
CA MET A 74 6.16 -7.86 15.19
C MET A 74 5.70 -8.20 16.61
N SER A 75 4.55 -8.85 16.79
CA SER A 75 4.09 -9.30 18.11
C SER A 75 5.01 -10.37 18.70
N ILE A 76 5.52 -11.26 17.85
CA ILE A 76 6.48 -12.30 18.23
C ILE A 76 7.87 -11.69 18.48
N ALA A 77 8.32 -10.78 17.62
CA ALA A 77 9.58 -10.09 17.77
C ALA A 77 9.63 -9.26 19.06
N ALA A 78 8.54 -8.56 19.38
CA ALA A 78 8.43 -7.80 20.64
C ALA A 78 8.66 -8.70 21.86
N HIS A 79 8.06 -9.90 21.91
CA HIS A 79 8.31 -10.86 22.97
C HIS A 79 9.80 -11.25 23.07
N ARG A 80 10.45 -11.51 21.95
CA ARG A 80 11.87 -11.92 21.91
C ARG A 80 12.83 -10.80 22.33
N ILE A 81 12.54 -9.57 21.96
CA ILE A 81 13.42 -8.41 22.21
C ILE A 81 13.23 -7.85 23.62
N THR A 82 11.99 -7.74 24.09
CA THR A 82 11.67 -7.08 25.35
C THR A 82 11.50 -8.02 26.53
N GLY A 83 11.37 -9.34 26.28
CA GLY A 83 10.99 -10.32 27.29
C GLY A 83 9.52 -10.23 27.75
N TRP A 84 8.70 -9.40 27.13
CA TRP A 84 7.29 -9.26 27.47
C TRP A 84 6.51 -10.56 27.24
N PRO A 85 5.50 -10.87 28.08
CA PRO A 85 4.62 -11.99 27.80
C PRO A 85 4.03 -11.90 26.40
N GLN A 86 3.99 -13.02 25.66
CA GLN A 86 3.48 -13.06 24.30
C GLN A 86 2.02 -12.57 24.21
N THR A 87 1.22 -12.82 25.27
CA THR A 87 -0.15 -12.31 25.40
C THR A 87 -0.22 -10.78 25.33
N LEU A 88 0.76 -10.09 25.94
CA LEU A 88 0.83 -8.62 25.88
C LEU A 88 1.13 -8.16 24.45
N GLY A 89 2.05 -8.82 23.75
CA GLY A 89 2.35 -8.51 22.34
C GLY A 89 1.11 -8.63 21.44
N PHE A 90 0.33 -9.70 21.60
CA PHE A 90 -0.93 -9.87 20.87
C PHE A 90 -2.02 -8.87 21.29
N SER A 91 -2.09 -8.48 22.55
CA SER A 91 -3.05 -7.46 23.00
C SER A 91 -2.75 -6.09 22.37
N VAL A 92 -1.47 -5.72 22.33
CA VAL A 92 -1.01 -4.47 21.68
C VAL A 92 -1.29 -4.53 20.17
N LEU A 93 -0.99 -5.66 19.50
CA LEU A 93 -1.32 -5.87 18.09
C LEU A 93 -2.82 -5.71 17.84
N THR A 94 -3.66 -6.35 18.66
CA THR A 94 -5.11 -6.28 18.50
C THR A 94 -5.62 -4.84 18.66
N LEU A 95 -5.16 -4.13 19.67
CA LEU A 95 -5.52 -2.71 19.88
C LEU A 95 -5.11 -1.85 18.68
N TYR A 96 -3.88 -2.03 18.20
CA TYR A 96 -3.38 -1.34 17.03
C TYR A 96 -4.25 -1.62 15.78
N VAL A 97 -4.54 -2.88 15.50
CA VAL A 97 -5.39 -3.30 14.36
C VAL A 97 -6.78 -2.69 14.46
N CYS A 98 -7.39 -2.70 15.65
CA CYS A 98 -8.68 -2.05 15.87
C CYS A 98 -8.62 -0.55 15.58
N MET A 99 -7.59 0.14 16.07
CA MET A 99 -7.41 1.59 15.84
C MET A 99 -7.29 1.89 14.34
N VAL A 100 -6.42 1.18 13.63
CA VAL A 100 -6.22 1.38 12.20
C VAL A 100 -7.48 1.04 11.41
N ALA A 101 -8.13 -0.10 11.70
CA ALA A 101 -9.37 -0.48 11.05
C ALA A 101 -10.49 0.55 11.25
N LEU A 102 -10.57 1.17 12.42
CA LEU A 102 -11.52 2.26 12.68
C LEU A 102 -11.22 3.49 11.82
N ILE A 103 -9.97 3.89 11.68
CA ILE A 103 -9.56 5.01 10.80
C ILE A 103 -10.01 4.74 9.36
N TRP A 104 -9.75 3.54 8.84
CA TRP A 104 -10.17 3.12 7.50
C TRP A 104 -11.70 3.03 7.37
N ALA A 105 -12.40 2.63 8.43
CA ALA A 105 -13.86 2.58 8.47
C ALA A 105 -14.51 3.96 8.43
N VAL A 106 -13.95 4.94 9.17
CA VAL A 106 -14.43 6.32 9.18
C VAL A 106 -14.21 7.01 7.83
N ALA A 107 -13.09 6.74 7.18
CA ALA A 107 -12.80 7.26 5.84
C ALA A 107 -13.74 6.69 4.77
N TRP A 108 -14.29 5.49 4.96
CA TRP A 108 -15.15 4.86 3.97
C TRP A 108 -16.49 5.60 3.82
N THR A 109 -16.91 5.81 2.56
CA THR A 109 -18.21 6.39 2.19
C THR A 109 -18.82 5.67 0.98
N GLY A 110 -20.16 5.66 0.88
CA GLY A 110 -20.87 4.97 -0.19
C GLY A 110 -20.54 5.47 -1.61
N PRO A 111 -20.68 6.79 -1.89
CA PRO A 111 -20.38 7.32 -3.22
C PRO A 111 -18.90 7.20 -3.57
N LEU A 112 -18.59 6.76 -4.82
CA LEU A 112 -17.24 6.43 -5.23
C LEU A 112 -16.30 7.64 -5.27
N VAL A 113 -16.71 8.77 -5.86
CA VAL A 113 -15.84 9.96 -5.98
C VAL A 113 -15.45 10.53 -4.62
N PRO A 114 -16.39 10.82 -3.68
CA PRO A 114 -16.02 11.20 -2.32
C PRO A 114 -15.15 10.15 -1.60
N ARG A 115 -15.36 8.86 -1.86
CA ARG A 115 -14.52 7.78 -1.32
C ARG A 115 -13.07 7.90 -1.80
N CYS A 116 -12.86 8.15 -3.09
CA CYS A 116 -11.52 8.37 -3.64
C CYS A 116 -10.83 9.59 -3.00
N ILE A 117 -11.55 10.69 -2.80
CA ILE A 117 -10.99 11.89 -2.14
C ILE A 117 -10.62 11.58 -0.69
N ARG A 118 -11.51 10.95 0.08
CA ARG A 118 -11.24 10.55 1.47
C ARG A 118 -10.10 9.57 1.57
N PHE A 119 -9.96 8.68 0.60
CA PHE A 119 -8.85 7.75 0.51
C PHE A 119 -7.50 8.48 0.36
N ILE A 120 -7.42 9.49 -0.51
CA ILE A 120 -6.21 10.31 -0.67
C ILE A 120 -5.85 11.01 0.66
N VAL A 121 -6.84 11.61 1.31
CA VAL A 121 -6.65 12.27 2.61
C VAL A 121 -6.22 11.26 3.67
N LEU A 122 -6.84 10.08 3.71
CA LEU A 122 -6.49 9.01 4.62
C LEU A 122 -5.02 8.61 4.49
N LEU A 123 -4.55 8.35 3.26
CA LEU A 123 -3.16 8.00 3.02
C LEU A 123 -2.21 9.14 3.37
N ALA A 124 -2.54 10.38 3.05
CA ALA A 124 -1.73 11.52 3.42
C ALA A 124 -1.60 11.63 4.95
N VAL A 125 -2.72 11.59 5.67
CA VAL A 125 -2.75 11.71 7.14
C VAL A 125 -2.04 10.56 7.83
N THR A 126 -2.27 9.30 7.40
CA THR A 126 -1.65 8.14 8.03
C THR A 126 -0.14 8.05 7.79
N ASN A 127 0.37 8.71 6.75
CA ASN A 127 1.82 8.76 6.47
C ASN A 127 2.51 10.04 6.96
N MET A 128 1.80 10.91 7.72
CA MET A 128 2.40 12.06 8.39
C MET A 128 2.75 11.75 9.85
N PRO A 129 3.85 12.30 10.39
CA PRO A 129 4.15 12.20 11.82
C PRO A 129 3.03 12.82 12.68
N PRO A 130 2.67 12.25 13.84
CA PRO A 130 3.22 11.03 14.45
C PRO A 130 2.59 9.72 13.90
N LEU A 131 1.51 9.80 13.12
CA LEU A 131 0.76 8.62 12.67
C LEU A 131 1.59 7.70 11.76
N ALA A 132 2.54 8.26 11.02
CA ALA A 132 3.45 7.47 10.17
C ALA A 132 4.22 6.40 10.94
N ALA A 133 4.56 6.65 12.20
CA ALA A 133 5.24 5.67 13.06
C ALA A 133 4.36 4.42 13.34
N PHE A 134 3.04 4.58 13.25
CA PHE A 134 2.07 3.52 13.48
C PHE A 134 1.45 2.98 12.20
N SER A 135 1.67 3.61 11.06
CA SER A 135 1.06 3.20 9.77
C SER A 135 1.94 2.25 8.95
N ALA A 136 3.14 1.92 9.43
CA ALA A 136 3.92 0.86 8.82
C ALA A 136 3.22 -0.50 9.10
N PRO A 137 3.15 -1.40 8.14
CA PRO A 137 3.72 -1.35 6.81
C PRO A 137 2.91 -0.45 5.85
N SER A 138 3.57 0.56 5.30
CA SER A 138 2.90 1.53 4.42
C SER A 138 2.72 1.01 3.01
N GLN A 139 1.54 1.19 2.44
CA GLN A 139 1.23 0.89 1.05
C GLN A 139 2.02 1.78 0.08
N LEU A 140 2.51 2.93 0.55
CA LEU A 140 3.32 3.85 -0.24
C LEU A 140 4.72 3.31 -0.58
N LEU A 141 5.17 2.21 0.03
CA LEU A 141 6.41 1.54 -0.34
C LEU A 141 6.42 1.10 -1.81
N SER A 142 5.26 0.77 -2.37
CA SER A 142 5.13 0.49 -3.81
C SER A 142 5.52 1.66 -4.71
N ALA A 143 5.51 2.90 -4.20
CA ALA A 143 5.91 4.08 -4.98
C ALA A 143 7.38 4.04 -5.40
N GLY A 144 8.27 3.52 -4.54
CA GLY A 144 9.68 3.36 -4.86
C GLY A 144 9.94 2.38 -6.01
N TRP A 145 9.05 1.40 -6.19
CA TRP A 145 9.08 0.44 -7.27
C TRP A 145 8.43 0.94 -8.55
N LEU A 146 7.26 1.56 -8.42
CA LEU A 146 6.51 2.06 -9.57
C LEU A 146 7.14 3.32 -10.17
N PHE A 147 7.74 4.16 -9.34
CA PHE A 147 8.24 5.47 -9.71
C PHE A 147 9.62 5.75 -9.08
N PRO A 148 10.64 4.94 -9.40
CA PRO A 148 11.98 5.11 -8.83
C PRO A 148 12.55 6.49 -9.17
N ASN A 149 13.33 7.06 -8.24
CA ASN A 149 13.97 8.38 -8.34
C ASN A 149 13.05 9.61 -8.43
N LEU A 150 11.73 9.45 -8.44
CA LEU A 150 10.82 10.60 -8.51
C LEU A 150 10.51 11.20 -7.12
N GLY A 151 11.02 10.62 -6.03
CA GLY A 151 10.85 11.16 -4.68
C GLY A 151 9.39 11.44 -4.34
N LEU A 152 9.07 12.67 -3.92
CA LEU A 152 7.71 13.09 -3.57
C LEU A 152 6.73 12.96 -4.73
N TYR A 153 7.14 13.21 -5.96
CA TYR A 153 6.26 13.04 -7.13
C TYR A 153 5.87 11.59 -7.33
N GLY A 154 6.78 10.64 -7.08
CA GLY A 154 6.49 9.21 -7.12
C GLY A 154 5.42 8.80 -6.10
N LEU A 155 5.45 9.36 -4.89
CA LEU A 155 4.42 9.17 -3.88
C LEU A 155 3.06 9.72 -4.33
N ILE A 156 3.03 10.93 -4.88
CA ILE A 156 1.80 11.56 -5.40
C ILE A 156 1.23 10.70 -6.54
N PHE A 157 2.04 10.26 -7.49
CA PHE A 157 1.61 9.42 -8.60
C PHE A 157 1.07 8.08 -8.12
N CYS A 158 1.71 7.47 -7.14
CA CYS A 158 1.24 6.25 -6.50
C CYS A 158 -0.14 6.46 -5.85
N ILE A 159 -0.32 7.52 -5.05
CA ILE A 159 -1.58 7.84 -4.38
C ILE A 159 -2.70 8.08 -5.40
N VAL A 160 -2.43 8.76 -6.51
CA VAL A 160 -3.42 9.07 -7.55
C VAL A 160 -3.77 7.82 -8.38
N SER A 161 -2.86 6.87 -8.53
CA SER A 161 -3.08 5.68 -9.35
C SER A 161 -4.26 4.82 -8.87
N TRP A 162 -4.44 4.64 -7.55
CA TRP A 162 -5.53 3.84 -6.99
C TRP A 162 -6.93 4.39 -7.29
N PRO A 163 -7.22 5.70 -7.01
CA PRO A 163 -8.49 6.28 -7.41
C PRO A 163 -8.74 6.20 -8.91
N CYS A 164 -7.72 6.45 -9.75
CA CYS A 164 -7.87 6.36 -11.20
C CYS A 164 -8.31 4.97 -11.63
N ILE A 165 -7.68 3.91 -11.14
CA ILE A 165 -8.04 2.53 -11.46
C ILE A 165 -9.44 2.20 -10.93
N ALA A 166 -9.76 2.57 -9.67
CA ALA A 166 -11.08 2.36 -9.12
C ALA A 166 -12.17 3.06 -9.94
N LEU A 167 -11.92 4.30 -10.39
CA LEU A 167 -12.85 5.05 -11.23
C LEU A 167 -13.03 4.42 -12.61
N ILE A 168 -11.98 3.86 -13.21
CA ILE A 168 -12.08 3.14 -14.50
C ILE A 168 -13.03 1.94 -14.41
N PHE A 169 -12.92 1.16 -13.34
CA PHE A 169 -13.68 -0.08 -13.19
C PHE A 169 -15.08 0.13 -12.59
N LEU A 170 -15.23 1.07 -11.67
CA LEU A 170 -16.43 1.18 -10.84
C LEU A 170 -17.37 2.32 -11.23
N THR A 171 -16.93 3.30 -12.06
CA THR A 171 -17.82 4.40 -12.47
C THR A 171 -18.58 4.10 -13.76
N ASN A 172 -19.85 4.49 -13.79
CA ASN A 172 -20.67 4.47 -15.00
C ASN A 172 -20.61 5.80 -15.78
N ASN A 173 -20.00 6.85 -15.19
CA ASN A 173 -19.88 8.14 -15.84
C ASN A 173 -18.77 8.11 -16.89
N LYS A 174 -19.15 8.18 -18.18
CA LYS A 174 -18.22 8.10 -19.32
C LYS A 174 -17.14 9.17 -19.26
N LYS A 175 -17.46 10.42 -18.88
CA LYS A 175 -16.49 11.53 -18.80
C LYS A 175 -15.42 11.25 -17.73
N ILE A 176 -15.84 10.85 -16.53
CA ILE A 176 -14.93 10.50 -15.43
C ILE A 176 -14.06 9.30 -15.83
N LYS A 177 -14.66 8.27 -16.40
CA LYS A 177 -13.96 7.07 -16.86
C LYS A 177 -12.89 7.41 -17.91
N THR A 178 -13.23 8.20 -18.92
CA THR A 178 -12.27 8.62 -19.96
C THR A 178 -11.12 9.44 -19.36
N ALA A 179 -11.44 10.43 -18.50
CA ALA A 179 -10.40 11.21 -17.82
C ALA A 179 -9.46 10.33 -16.98
N SER A 180 -10.02 9.35 -16.25
CA SER A 180 -9.23 8.40 -15.44
C SER A 180 -8.35 7.49 -16.30
N ILE A 181 -8.81 7.08 -17.48
CA ILE A 181 -8.00 6.29 -18.42
C ILE A 181 -6.81 7.13 -18.92
N VAL A 182 -7.03 8.38 -19.31
CA VAL A 182 -5.96 9.28 -19.76
C VAL A 182 -4.90 9.44 -18.66
N VAL A 183 -5.33 9.72 -17.42
CA VAL A 183 -4.42 9.86 -16.29
C VAL A 183 -3.67 8.53 -16.02
N ALA A 184 -4.35 7.40 -16.07
CA ALA A 184 -3.72 6.09 -15.87
C ALA A 184 -2.65 5.79 -16.95
N VAL A 185 -2.92 6.11 -18.21
CA VAL A 185 -1.94 5.97 -19.32
C VAL A 185 -0.71 6.84 -19.06
N LEU A 186 -0.90 8.10 -18.64
CA LEU A 186 0.20 9.00 -18.30
C LEU A 186 1.01 8.46 -17.12
N LEU A 187 0.37 7.94 -16.08
CA LEU A 187 1.05 7.33 -14.93
C LEU A 187 1.86 6.09 -15.34
N VAL A 188 1.31 5.23 -16.19
CA VAL A 188 2.04 4.05 -16.72
C VAL A 188 3.25 4.50 -17.55
N ALA A 189 3.09 5.46 -18.45
CA ALA A 189 4.20 5.99 -19.25
C ALA A 189 5.29 6.58 -18.34
N THR A 190 4.91 7.35 -17.30
CA THR A 190 5.85 7.91 -16.32
C THR A 190 6.55 6.81 -15.53
N SER A 191 5.84 5.74 -15.13
CA SER A 191 6.42 4.60 -14.43
C SER A 191 7.47 3.90 -15.29
N ILE A 192 7.15 3.62 -16.56
CA ILE A 192 8.08 2.98 -17.49
C ILE A 192 9.33 3.84 -17.70
N THR A 193 9.16 5.15 -17.95
CA THR A 193 10.31 6.05 -18.17
C THR A 193 11.19 6.18 -16.92
N ALA A 194 10.59 6.23 -15.73
CA ALA A 194 11.34 6.29 -14.46
C ALA A 194 12.15 5.00 -14.24
N ASN A 195 11.58 3.83 -14.52
CA ASN A 195 12.28 2.55 -14.37
C ASN A 195 13.42 2.40 -15.39
N VAL A 196 13.20 2.75 -16.64
CA VAL A 196 14.25 2.73 -17.67
C VAL A 196 15.40 3.68 -17.30
N ALA A 197 15.09 4.89 -16.85
CA ALA A 197 16.11 5.85 -16.40
C ALA A 197 16.88 5.34 -15.18
N TRP A 198 16.20 4.66 -14.24
CA TRP A 198 16.82 4.05 -13.07
C TRP A 198 17.82 2.95 -13.44
N GLU A 199 17.43 2.02 -14.32
CA GLU A 199 18.30 0.94 -14.80
C GLU A 199 19.55 1.50 -15.50
N HIS A 200 19.40 2.52 -16.34
CA HIS A 200 20.54 3.17 -17.00
C HIS A 200 21.48 3.85 -15.99
N GLY A 201 20.93 4.53 -14.98
CA GLY A 201 21.73 5.15 -13.92
C GLY A 201 22.50 4.13 -13.08
N GLN A 202 21.87 3.00 -12.73
CA GLN A 202 22.53 1.91 -12.01
C GLN A 202 23.67 1.28 -12.81
N ASN A 203 23.44 1.03 -14.09
CA ASN A 203 24.49 0.47 -14.98
C ASN A 203 25.69 1.42 -15.14
N ALA A 204 25.45 2.72 -15.27
CA ALA A 204 26.51 3.73 -15.30
C ALA A 204 27.28 3.79 -13.99
N GLY A 205 26.60 3.76 -12.83
CA GLY A 205 27.21 3.73 -11.50
C GLY A 205 28.10 2.49 -11.28
N ASN A 206 27.60 1.31 -11.69
CA ASN A 206 28.37 0.06 -11.59
C ASN A 206 29.62 0.06 -12.45
N LEU A 207 29.59 0.69 -13.63
CA LEU A 207 30.77 0.85 -14.49
C LEU A 207 31.81 1.76 -13.84
N VAL A 208 31.39 2.85 -13.19
CA VAL A 208 32.30 3.77 -12.48
C VAL A 208 32.96 3.06 -11.30
N VAL A 209 32.21 2.33 -10.48
CA VAL A 209 32.75 1.55 -9.34
C VAL A 209 33.75 0.50 -9.83
N LYS A 210 33.42 -0.25 -10.88
CA LYS A 210 34.30 -1.27 -11.45
C LYS A 210 35.61 -0.67 -11.98
N ASN A 211 35.55 0.52 -12.59
CA ASN A 211 36.75 1.23 -13.04
C ASN A 211 37.61 1.74 -11.89
N LEU A 212 36.99 2.20 -10.78
CA LEU A 212 37.69 2.61 -9.58
C LEU A 212 38.40 1.44 -8.92
N ASP A 213 37.77 0.28 -8.80
CA ASP A 213 38.38 -0.93 -8.24
C ASP A 213 39.56 -1.44 -9.03
N THR A 214 39.58 -1.21 -10.35
CA THR A 214 40.74 -1.56 -11.20
C THR A 214 41.88 -0.58 -11.09
N GLN A 215 41.63 0.66 -10.66
CA GLN A 215 42.65 1.72 -10.53
C GLN A 215 43.25 1.84 -9.11
N LEU A 216 42.58 1.30 -8.10
CA LEU A 216 43.12 1.32 -6.74
C LEU A 216 44.27 0.30 -6.59
N PRO A 217 45.45 0.69 -6.14
CA PRO A 217 46.51 -0.25 -5.87
C PRO A 217 46.05 -1.24 -4.79
N ARG A 218 46.10 -2.53 -5.10
CA ARG A 218 45.83 -3.58 -4.10
C ARG A 218 46.91 -3.50 -3.04
N TYR A 219 46.58 -2.95 -1.87
CA TYR A 219 47.46 -3.03 -0.71
C TYR A 219 47.69 -4.51 -0.40
N PRO A 220 48.97 -4.95 -0.30
CA PRO A 220 49.24 -6.31 0.12
C PRO A 220 48.69 -6.50 1.53
N THR A 221 47.77 -7.45 1.68
CA THR A 221 47.28 -7.87 2.98
C THR A 221 48.50 -8.40 3.73
N SER A 222 48.94 -7.70 4.77
CA SER A 222 50.00 -8.20 5.68
C SER A 222 49.50 -9.50 6.29
N LYS A 223 50.11 -10.63 5.91
CA LYS A 223 49.94 -11.91 6.60
C LYS A 223 50.55 -11.72 7.99
N SER A 224 49.73 -11.66 9.01
CA SER A 224 50.09 -11.91 10.40
C SER A 224 49.79 -13.37 10.72
#